data_3e96821a940dd6bff050dde55327f681
#
_entry.id   3e96821a940dd6bff050dde55327f681
#
_cell.length_a   1.000
_cell.length_b   1.000
_cell.length_c   1.000
_cell.angle_alpha   90.00
_cell.angle_beta   90.00
_cell.angle_gamma   90.00
#
_symmetry.space_group_name_H-M   'P 1'
#
loop_
_entity.id
_entity.type
_entity.pdbx_description
1 polymer ?
#
loop_
_entity_poly.entity_id
_entity_poly.type
_entity_poly.pdbx_seq_one_letter_code
_entity_poly.pdbx_strand_id
1 'polypeptide(L)'
;MANSVTSPVRFHPDAPRPRFLWQASLPTNWVRIDTHPEASPHRFSQIAENYIPGHRLKRAEQKLVLQQLEQLVKAARDGSILLTLILPGLSEDGQATSATLLLRWYDSSPEFASLRTVEQAFSTKDATTQQCTSPKGTAYLCSSNTTQSGPISQRRTTFHHQAFLPIPSTTWTLVISGSAPDEETGELLGNIVKRVANSVQAHPETLGETFEGLDLLDSNFFAGSQEALQEQE
;
A
#
# COMPACT_ATOMS: atom_id res chain seq x y z
N MET A 1 -5.27 -15.38 26.64
CA MET A 1 -5.84 -14.93 25.37
C MET A 1 -6.03 -13.43 25.49
N ALA A 2 -5.09 -12.64 24.99
CA ALA A 2 -5.17 -11.18 25.03
C ALA A 2 -5.97 -10.74 23.79
N ASN A 3 -7.19 -10.27 23.98
CA ASN A 3 -7.91 -9.52 22.97
C ASN A 3 -7.12 -8.24 22.68
N SER A 4 -6.27 -8.27 21.65
CA SER A 4 -5.73 -7.04 21.10
C SER A 4 -6.91 -6.31 20.43
N VAL A 5 -7.48 -5.36 21.15
CA VAL A 5 -8.37 -4.37 20.54
C VAL A 5 -7.51 -3.57 19.59
N THR A 6 -7.44 -4.03 18.35
CA THR A 6 -6.85 -3.25 17.25
C THR A 6 -7.77 -2.06 17.04
N SER A 7 -7.38 -0.90 17.53
CA SER A 7 -8.07 0.34 17.20
C SER A 7 -8.17 0.47 15.69
N PRO A 8 -9.34 0.83 15.14
CA PRO A 8 -9.51 0.97 13.70
C PRO A 8 -8.47 1.94 13.14
N VAL A 9 -7.85 1.58 12.03
CA VAL A 9 -6.94 2.47 11.31
C VAL A 9 -7.79 3.53 10.62
N ARG A 10 -7.53 4.79 10.94
CA ARG A 10 -8.20 5.93 10.32
C ARG A 10 -7.42 6.37 9.08
N PHE A 11 -8.13 6.77 8.06
CA PHE A 11 -7.51 7.31 6.85
C PHE A 11 -7.31 8.81 6.96
N HIS A 12 -6.32 9.33 6.23
CA HIS A 12 -6.15 10.76 6.13
C HIS A 12 -7.42 11.39 5.54
N PRO A 13 -8.01 12.41 6.16
CA PRO A 13 -9.29 12.98 5.72
C PRO A 13 -9.21 13.57 4.30
N ASP A 14 -8.06 14.13 3.93
CA ASP A 14 -7.83 14.76 2.63
C ASP A 14 -7.38 13.76 1.55
N ALA A 15 -7.22 12.46 1.86
CA ALA A 15 -6.85 11.48 0.85
C ALA A 15 -8.00 11.33 -0.18
N PRO A 16 -7.73 11.58 -1.48
CA PRO A 16 -8.72 11.41 -2.53
C PRO A 16 -9.29 10.00 -2.51
N ARG A 17 -10.61 9.89 -2.68
CA ARG A 17 -11.30 8.60 -2.74
C ARG A 17 -12.60 8.73 -3.51
N PRO A 18 -12.96 7.68 -4.29
CA PRO A 18 -14.23 7.68 -5.01
C PRO A 18 -15.41 7.59 -4.05
N ARG A 19 -16.59 8.01 -4.51
CA ARG A 19 -17.87 7.91 -3.80
C ARG A 19 -18.66 6.66 -4.20
N PHE A 20 -18.02 5.62 -4.70
CA PHE A 20 -18.63 4.33 -4.98
C PHE A 20 -18.00 3.25 -4.11
N LEU A 21 -18.69 2.12 -3.94
CA LEU A 21 -18.20 0.98 -3.20
C LEU A 21 -17.00 0.33 -3.91
N TRP A 22 -16.01 -0.03 -3.13
CA TRP A 22 -14.89 -0.82 -3.61
C TRP A 22 -14.28 -1.65 -2.47
N GLN A 23 -13.57 -2.71 -2.84
CA GLN A 23 -12.85 -3.56 -1.90
C GLN A 23 -11.56 -4.09 -2.52
N ALA A 24 -10.60 -4.46 -1.68
CA ALA A 24 -9.37 -5.12 -2.07
C ALA A 24 -8.89 -6.04 -0.94
N SER A 25 -8.35 -7.20 -1.29
CA SER A 25 -7.71 -8.09 -0.32
C SER A 25 -6.29 -7.63 -0.05
N LEU A 26 -5.94 -7.48 1.23
CA LEU A 26 -4.63 -7.01 1.68
C LEU A 26 -3.86 -8.15 2.36
N PRO A 27 -2.51 -8.14 2.31
CA PRO A 27 -1.71 -9.15 2.99
C PRO A 27 -1.90 -9.07 4.52
N THR A 28 -2.14 -10.22 5.16
CA THR A 28 -2.53 -10.32 6.57
C THR A 28 -1.36 -10.11 7.55
N ASN A 29 -0.15 -10.46 7.13
CA ASN A 29 1.07 -10.37 7.96
C ASN A 29 1.77 -9.00 7.87
N TRP A 30 1.17 -8.03 7.19
CA TRP A 30 1.70 -6.68 7.08
C TRP A 30 1.15 -5.78 8.19
N VAL A 31 2.01 -4.89 8.68
CA VAL A 31 1.63 -3.91 9.70
C VAL A 31 1.01 -2.69 9.02
N ARG A 32 -0.24 -2.38 9.39
CA ARG A 32 -0.94 -1.20 8.88
C ARG A 32 -0.51 0.05 9.64
N ILE A 33 -0.10 1.07 8.91
CA ILE A 33 0.34 2.36 9.45
C ILE A 33 -0.80 3.36 9.38
N ASP A 34 -1.12 3.95 10.52
CA ASP A 34 -2.13 5.01 10.63
C ASP A 34 -1.54 6.34 10.14
N THR A 35 -2.05 6.84 9.02
CA THR A 35 -1.62 8.12 8.42
C THR A 35 -2.49 9.31 8.83
N HIS A 36 -3.52 9.10 9.65
CA HIS A 36 -4.38 10.17 10.13
C HIS A 36 -3.56 11.23 10.91
N PRO A 37 -3.84 12.55 10.75
CA PRO A 37 -3.12 13.61 11.45
C PRO A 37 -3.11 13.48 12.97
N GLU A 38 -4.20 12.95 13.53
CA GLU A 38 -4.36 12.71 14.97
C GLU A 38 -3.84 11.33 15.43
N ALA A 39 -3.14 10.59 14.54
CA ALA A 39 -2.59 9.29 14.92
C ALA A 39 -1.63 9.44 16.10
N SER A 40 -1.81 8.59 17.11
CA SER A 40 -1.01 8.65 18.34
C SER A 40 0.45 8.27 18.08
N PRO A 41 1.42 9.11 18.45
CA PRO A 41 2.84 8.76 18.37
C PRO A 41 3.20 7.50 19.17
N HIS A 42 2.43 7.19 20.21
CA HIS A 42 2.62 5.98 21.02
C HIS A 42 2.46 4.70 20.20
N ARG A 43 1.60 4.71 19.16
CA ARG A 43 1.43 3.56 18.27
C ARG A 43 2.69 3.25 17.47
N PHE A 44 3.42 4.27 17.02
CA PHE A 44 4.70 4.06 16.34
C PHE A 44 5.77 3.48 17.26
N SER A 45 5.78 3.88 18.54
CA SER A 45 6.66 3.29 19.56
C SER A 45 6.35 1.80 19.75
N GLN A 46 5.08 1.43 19.83
CA GLN A 46 4.67 0.03 19.93
C GLN A 46 5.07 -0.79 18.68
N ILE A 47 4.93 -0.21 17.49
CA ILE A 47 5.38 -0.85 16.25
C ILE A 47 6.90 -1.04 16.29
N ALA A 48 7.67 -0.03 16.69
CA ALA A 48 9.13 -0.13 16.77
C ALA A 48 9.61 -1.12 17.84
N GLU A 49 8.91 -1.24 18.97
CA GLU A 49 9.23 -2.22 20.02
C GLU A 49 8.99 -3.67 19.57
N ASN A 50 7.96 -3.89 18.76
CA ASN A 50 7.55 -5.19 18.24
C ASN A 50 7.82 -5.33 16.74
N TYR A 51 8.81 -4.60 16.21
CA TYR A 51 9.06 -4.46 14.78
C TYR A 51 9.26 -5.81 14.09
N ILE A 52 10.03 -6.68 14.73
CA ILE A 52 10.26 -8.03 14.23
C ILE A 52 9.83 -9.04 15.30
N PRO A 53 8.86 -9.91 15.00
CA PRO A 53 8.42 -10.91 15.96
C PRO A 53 9.57 -11.77 16.46
N GLY A 54 9.72 -11.87 17.80
CA GLY A 54 10.77 -12.69 18.43
C GLY A 54 12.17 -12.09 18.41
N HIS A 55 12.38 -10.92 17.80
CA HIS A 55 13.67 -10.22 17.79
C HIS A 55 13.56 -8.84 18.45
N ARG A 56 14.35 -8.63 19.50
CA ARG A 56 14.39 -7.35 20.21
C ARG A 56 15.46 -6.44 19.60
N LEU A 57 15.03 -5.37 18.95
CA LEU A 57 15.92 -4.34 18.44
C LEU A 57 16.67 -3.62 19.57
N LYS A 58 17.92 -3.25 19.33
CA LYS A 58 18.68 -2.38 20.22
C LYS A 58 18.07 -0.95 20.21
N ARG A 59 18.30 -0.19 21.27
CA ARG A 59 17.74 1.17 21.42
C ARG A 59 18.06 2.09 20.24
N ALA A 60 19.27 1.98 19.68
CA ALA A 60 19.67 2.75 18.51
C ALA A 60 18.87 2.38 17.26
N GLU A 61 18.64 1.09 17.04
CA GLU A 61 17.85 0.55 15.92
C GLU A 61 16.38 0.94 16.06
N GLN A 62 15.80 0.85 17.26
CA GLN A 62 14.44 1.32 17.53
C GLN A 62 14.27 2.79 17.17
N LYS A 63 15.26 3.64 17.52
CA LYS A 63 15.23 5.06 17.17
C LYS A 63 15.25 5.27 15.65
N LEU A 64 16.04 4.50 14.90
CA LEU A 64 16.08 4.55 13.43
C LEU A 64 14.75 4.12 12.83
N VAL A 65 14.17 3.03 13.33
CA VAL A 65 12.83 2.56 12.89
C VAL A 65 11.77 3.64 13.13
N LEU A 66 11.76 4.27 14.30
CA LEU A 66 10.84 5.37 14.59
C LEU A 66 10.99 6.53 13.60
N GLN A 67 12.22 6.95 13.30
CA GLN A 67 12.48 7.99 12.33
C GLN A 67 12.00 7.59 10.92
N GLN A 68 12.20 6.34 10.52
CA GLN A 68 11.72 5.82 9.24
C GLN A 68 10.18 5.82 9.17
N LEU A 69 9.50 5.39 10.25
CA LEU A 69 8.04 5.42 10.34
C LEU A 69 7.49 6.84 10.26
N GLU A 70 8.10 7.79 10.96
CA GLU A 70 7.71 9.21 10.91
C GLU A 70 7.87 9.79 9.50
N GLN A 71 8.99 9.50 8.83
CA GLN A 71 9.23 9.91 7.45
C GLN A 71 8.23 9.29 6.49
N LEU A 72 7.93 8.00 6.65
CA LEU A 72 6.94 7.28 5.83
C LEU A 72 5.54 7.90 5.99
N VAL A 73 5.13 8.17 7.24
CA VAL A 73 3.83 8.81 7.52
C VAL A 73 3.77 10.21 6.91
N LYS A 74 4.84 11.00 7.04
CA LYS A 74 4.91 12.32 6.42
C LYS A 74 4.79 12.22 4.90
N ALA A 75 5.57 11.36 4.26
CA ALA A 75 5.51 11.15 2.82
C ALA A 75 4.13 10.63 2.36
N ALA A 76 3.49 9.76 3.16
CA ALA A 76 2.16 9.26 2.86
C ALA A 76 1.10 10.38 2.93
N ARG A 77 1.19 11.27 3.90
CA ARG A 77 0.31 12.46 4.02
C ARG A 77 0.51 13.42 2.85
N ASP A 78 1.77 13.78 2.58
CA ASP A 78 2.12 14.68 1.49
C ASP A 78 1.73 14.10 0.11
N GLY A 79 1.81 12.77 -0.05
CA GLY A 79 1.45 12.04 -1.26
C GLY A 79 -0.02 11.66 -1.37
N SER A 80 -0.89 12.09 -0.45
CA SER A 80 -2.31 11.74 -0.41
C SER A 80 -2.55 10.22 -0.45
N ILE A 81 -1.74 9.47 0.26
CA ILE A 81 -1.82 8.00 0.33
C ILE A 81 -2.97 7.62 1.24
N LEU A 82 -3.88 6.79 0.71
CA LEU A 82 -5.04 6.30 1.45
C LEU A 82 -4.64 5.26 2.50
N LEU A 83 -3.81 4.31 2.12
CA LEU A 83 -3.42 3.18 2.98
C LEU A 83 -1.93 2.92 2.85
N THR A 84 -1.29 2.71 4.00
CA THR A 84 0.13 2.38 4.11
C THR A 84 0.30 1.10 4.92
N LEU A 85 0.97 0.12 4.35
CA LEU A 85 1.37 -1.11 5.03
C LEU A 85 2.89 -1.27 4.96
N ILE A 86 3.46 -1.89 5.97
CA ILE A 86 4.86 -2.29 5.99
C ILE A 86 5.00 -3.78 6.32
N LEU A 87 5.98 -4.42 5.71
CA LEU A 87 6.48 -5.73 6.12
C LEU A 87 7.85 -5.51 6.74
N PRO A 88 7.96 -5.58 8.09
CA PRO A 88 9.24 -5.45 8.75
C PRO A 88 10.17 -6.63 8.45
N GLY A 89 11.46 -6.37 8.35
CA GLY A 89 12.48 -7.37 8.09
C GLY A 89 13.85 -6.95 8.62
N LEU A 90 14.83 -7.81 8.41
CA LEU A 90 16.24 -7.54 8.62
C LEU A 90 16.98 -7.69 7.30
N SER A 91 17.92 -6.78 7.04
CA SER A 91 18.88 -6.96 5.95
C SER A 91 19.88 -8.09 6.28
N GLU A 92 20.67 -8.51 5.30
CA GLU A 92 21.76 -9.49 5.51
C GLU A 92 22.73 -9.05 6.62
N ASP A 93 22.96 -7.76 6.76
CA ASP A 93 23.79 -7.17 7.83
C ASP A 93 23.07 -7.08 9.19
N GLY A 94 21.85 -7.63 9.32
CA GLY A 94 21.04 -7.60 10.52
C GLY A 94 20.46 -6.24 10.88
N GLN A 95 20.46 -5.27 9.96
CA GLN A 95 19.84 -3.97 10.17
C GLN A 95 18.34 -4.03 9.91
N ALA A 96 17.56 -3.29 10.71
CA ALA A 96 16.12 -3.18 10.51
C ALA A 96 15.83 -2.56 9.14
N THR A 97 14.97 -3.20 8.38
CA THR A 97 14.50 -2.77 7.06
C THR A 97 13.02 -3.05 6.90
N SER A 98 12.40 -2.58 5.82
CA SER A 98 11.00 -2.91 5.54
C SER A 98 10.70 -2.84 4.05
N ALA A 99 9.81 -3.73 3.59
CA ALA A 99 9.06 -3.49 2.39
C ALA A 99 7.84 -2.62 2.70
N THR A 100 7.38 -1.83 1.74
CA THR A 100 6.19 -0.99 1.88
C THR A 100 5.17 -1.31 0.79
N LEU A 101 3.89 -1.18 1.12
CA LEU A 101 2.78 -1.26 0.18
C LEU A 101 1.85 -0.08 0.43
N LEU A 102 1.61 0.70 -0.61
CA LEU A 102 0.85 1.93 -0.56
C LEU A 102 -0.34 1.83 -1.53
N LEU A 103 -1.51 2.27 -1.10
CA LEU A 103 -2.68 2.41 -1.94
C LEU A 103 -3.12 3.87 -1.97
N ARG A 104 -3.39 4.37 -3.17
CA ARG A 104 -3.97 5.70 -3.37
C ARG A 104 -4.93 5.70 -4.54
N TRP A 105 -5.89 6.62 -4.49
CA TRP A 105 -6.74 6.92 -5.62
C TRP A 105 -6.19 8.10 -6.40
N TYR A 106 -6.30 8.03 -7.71
CA TYR A 106 -5.97 9.10 -8.64
C TYR A 106 -7.21 9.43 -9.45
N ASP A 107 -7.58 10.71 -9.47
CA ASP A 107 -8.70 11.23 -10.27
C ASP A 107 -8.14 11.90 -11.52
N SER A 108 -8.49 11.38 -12.69
CA SER A 108 -8.08 11.91 -13.99
C SER A 108 -9.06 12.93 -14.57
N SER A 109 -10.01 13.44 -13.76
CA SER A 109 -11.01 14.41 -14.23
C SER A 109 -10.39 15.52 -15.10
N PRO A 110 -11.03 15.88 -16.21
CA PRO A 110 -12.36 15.46 -16.69
C PRO A 110 -12.35 14.17 -17.53
N GLU A 111 -11.20 13.53 -17.73
CA GLU A 111 -11.07 12.35 -18.59
C GLU A 111 -11.49 11.08 -17.84
N PHE A 112 -12.14 10.16 -18.56
CA PHE A 112 -12.41 8.83 -18.01
C PHE A 112 -11.11 8.04 -17.82
N ALA A 113 -11.04 7.33 -16.70
CA ALA A 113 -9.91 6.44 -16.39
C ALA A 113 -9.79 5.34 -17.44
N SER A 114 -8.59 5.15 -17.97
CA SER A 114 -8.27 4.16 -19.01
C SER A 114 -6.78 3.81 -18.94
N LEU A 115 -6.37 2.73 -19.61
CA LEU A 115 -4.95 2.41 -19.74
C LEU A 115 -4.16 3.57 -20.37
N ARG A 116 -4.75 4.27 -21.32
CA ARG A 116 -4.14 5.42 -21.98
C ARG A 116 -3.88 6.58 -21.01
N THR A 117 -4.88 6.94 -20.18
CA THR A 117 -4.71 8.02 -19.18
C THR A 117 -3.68 7.64 -18.12
N VAL A 118 -3.61 6.35 -17.76
CA VAL A 118 -2.58 5.81 -16.87
C VAL A 118 -1.18 5.93 -17.51
N GLU A 119 -1.01 5.50 -18.74
CA GLU A 119 0.27 5.61 -19.45
C GLU A 119 0.73 7.07 -19.54
N GLN A 120 -0.17 8.00 -19.85
CA GLN A 120 0.13 9.42 -19.91
C GLN A 120 0.54 10.02 -18.57
N ALA A 121 -0.11 9.60 -17.48
CA ALA A 121 0.12 10.16 -16.14
C ALA A 121 1.34 9.55 -15.43
N PHE A 122 1.64 8.27 -15.67
CA PHE A 122 2.58 7.50 -14.85
C PHE A 122 3.73 6.86 -15.61
N SER A 123 3.84 7.06 -16.94
CA SER A 123 4.95 6.52 -17.71
C SER A 123 6.27 7.14 -17.28
N THR A 124 7.24 6.30 -16.94
CA THR A 124 8.62 6.69 -16.67
C THR A 124 9.58 5.99 -17.64
N LYS A 125 10.64 6.68 -18.05
CA LYS A 125 11.58 6.15 -19.07
C LYS A 125 12.31 4.88 -18.63
N ASP A 126 12.47 4.72 -17.31
CA ASP A 126 13.29 3.63 -16.73
C ASP A 126 12.44 2.48 -16.18
N ALA A 127 11.12 2.51 -16.41
CA ALA A 127 10.22 1.48 -15.93
C ALA A 127 9.88 0.46 -17.02
N THR A 128 9.93 -0.81 -16.66
CA THR A 128 9.34 -1.89 -17.46
C THR A 128 7.86 -1.94 -17.20
N THR A 129 7.04 -1.78 -18.24
CA THR A 129 5.57 -1.77 -18.14
C THR A 129 4.99 -3.00 -18.83
N GLN A 130 3.99 -3.61 -18.22
CA GLN A 130 3.27 -4.75 -18.76
C GLN A 130 1.76 -4.58 -18.54
N GLN A 131 0.97 -4.79 -19.58
CA GLN A 131 -0.47 -4.90 -19.42
C GLN A 131 -0.83 -6.26 -18.81
N CYS A 132 -1.67 -6.23 -17.79
CA CYS A 132 -2.19 -7.39 -17.08
C CYS A 132 -3.73 -7.38 -17.17
N THR A 133 -4.32 -8.54 -16.89
CA THR A 133 -5.79 -8.68 -16.83
C THR A 133 -6.15 -9.41 -15.53
N SER A 134 -7.07 -8.84 -14.76
CA SER A 134 -7.57 -9.48 -13.56
C SER A 134 -8.43 -10.70 -13.89
N PRO A 135 -8.68 -11.62 -12.95
CA PRO A 135 -9.58 -12.75 -13.14
C PRO A 135 -11.00 -12.34 -13.56
N LYS A 136 -11.41 -11.11 -13.27
CA LYS A 136 -12.71 -10.54 -13.66
C LYS A 136 -12.70 -9.84 -15.02
N GLY A 137 -11.59 -9.90 -15.76
CA GLY A 137 -11.47 -9.30 -17.09
C GLY A 137 -11.08 -7.83 -17.10
N THR A 138 -10.85 -7.19 -15.95
CA THR A 138 -10.41 -5.80 -15.88
C THR A 138 -8.94 -5.70 -16.27
N ALA A 139 -8.64 -4.91 -17.31
CA ALA A 139 -7.28 -4.63 -17.73
C ALA A 139 -6.62 -3.57 -16.84
N TYR A 140 -5.36 -3.77 -16.50
CA TYR A 140 -4.56 -2.82 -15.71
C TYR A 140 -3.09 -2.84 -16.14
N LEU A 141 -2.31 -1.82 -15.77
CA LEU A 141 -0.88 -1.78 -16.04
C LEU A 141 -0.08 -2.16 -14.79
N CYS A 142 0.90 -3.04 -14.97
CA CYS A 142 1.96 -3.27 -14.01
C CYS A 142 3.22 -2.53 -14.46
N SER A 143 3.92 -1.92 -13.53
CA SER A 143 5.20 -1.26 -13.78
C SER A 143 6.21 -1.73 -12.74
N SER A 144 7.46 -1.92 -13.15
CA SER A 144 8.57 -2.21 -12.25
C SER A 144 9.80 -1.41 -12.63
N ASN A 145 10.53 -0.92 -11.65
CA ASN A 145 11.81 -0.26 -11.81
C ASN A 145 12.67 -0.45 -10.55
N THR A 146 13.95 -0.11 -10.70
CA THR A 146 14.89 -0.06 -9.57
C THR A 146 15.45 1.35 -9.44
N THR A 147 15.64 1.80 -8.20
CA THR A 147 16.30 3.06 -7.91
C THR A 147 17.50 2.83 -7.03
N GLN A 148 18.53 3.65 -7.23
CA GLN A 148 19.72 3.61 -6.40
C GLN A 148 19.82 4.91 -5.60
N SER A 149 20.05 4.79 -4.29
CA SER A 149 20.18 5.92 -3.38
C SER A 149 21.41 5.80 -2.51
N GLY A 150 21.88 6.93 -1.96
CA GLY A 150 23.07 7.00 -1.12
C GLY A 150 24.39 7.28 -1.87
N PRO A 151 25.47 7.51 -1.12
CA PRO A 151 26.79 7.75 -1.68
C PRO A 151 27.32 6.50 -2.38
N ILE A 152 28.25 6.69 -3.33
CA ILE A 152 28.79 5.61 -4.22
C ILE A 152 29.29 4.40 -3.41
N SER A 153 29.88 4.63 -2.23
CA SER A 153 30.42 3.57 -1.35
C SER A 153 29.36 2.83 -0.53
N GLN A 154 28.11 3.32 -0.50
CA GLN A 154 27.01 2.77 0.28
C GLN A 154 25.69 2.84 -0.49
N ARG A 155 25.74 2.61 -1.82
CA ARG A 155 24.54 2.60 -2.63
C ARG A 155 23.62 1.48 -2.21
N ARG A 156 22.35 1.85 -1.98
CA ARG A 156 21.26 0.90 -1.74
C ARG A 156 20.36 0.88 -2.96
N THR A 157 20.08 -0.30 -3.44
CA THR A 157 19.08 -0.52 -4.50
C THR A 157 17.73 -0.72 -3.85
N THR A 158 16.72 -0.06 -4.38
CA THR A 158 15.32 -0.25 -3.99
C THR A 158 14.54 -0.71 -5.20
N PHE A 159 13.80 -1.79 -5.03
CA PHE A 159 12.95 -2.40 -6.05
C PHE A 159 11.53 -1.85 -5.91
N HIS A 160 10.96 -1.36 -6.99
CA HIS A 160 9.63 -0.77 -7.02
C HIS A 160 8.73 -1.57 -7.95
N HIS A 161 7.52 -1.86 -7.47
CA HIS A 161 6.46 -2.48 -8.24
C HIS A 161 5.19 -1.67 -8.09
N GLN A 162 4.49 -1.42 -9.19
CA GLN A 162 3.24 -0.67 -9.19
C GLN A 162 2.19 -1.38 -10.04
N ALA A 163 0.94 -1.23 -9.63
CA ALA A 163 -0.21 -1.59 -10.45
C ALA A 163 -1.17 -0.40 -10.52
N PHE A 164 -1.67 -0.12 -11.72
CA PHE A 164 -2.56 0.98 -12.01
C PHE A 164 -3.86 0.40 -12.59
N LEU A 165 -4.93 0.48 -11.82
CA LEU A 165 -6.22 -0.08 -12.15
C LEU A 165 -7.20 1.06 -12.48
N PRO A 166 -7.39 1.42 -13.75
CA PRO A 166 -8.45 2.34 -14.15
C PRO A 166 -9.80 1.66 -13.92
N ILE A 167 -10.70 2.35 -13.23
CA ILE A 167 -12.05 1.84 -12.99
C ILE A 167 -12.95 2.28 -14.16
N PRO A 168 -13.49 1.33 -14.94
CA PRO A 168 -14.28 1.65 -16.12
C PRO A 168 -15.46 2.58 -15.81
N SER A 169 -15.78 3.47 -16.74
CA SER A 169 -16.88 4.45 -16.64
C SER A 169 -16.75 5.48 -15.51
N THR A 170 -15.57 5.60 -14.94
CA THR A 170 -15.24 6.62 -13.92
C THR A 170 -14.00 7.41 -14.31
N THR A 171 -13.66 8.44 -13.54
CA THR A 171 -12.37 9.17 -13.65
C THR A 171 -11.30 8.61 -12.71
N TRP A 172 -11.60 7.54 -11.96
CA TRP A 172 -10.79 7.04 -10.88
C TRP A 172 -9.88 5.87 -11.28
N THR A 173 -8.63 5.96 -10.89
CA THR A 173 -7.63 4.88 -10.99
C THR A 173 -7.11 4.52 -9.61
N LEU A 174 -7.19 3.26 -9.23
CA LEU A 174 -6.50 2.78 -8.03
C LEU A 174 -5.03 2.54 -8.37
N VAL A 175 -4.15 3.15 -7.61
CA VAL A 175 -2.70 2.98 -7.71
C VAL A 175 -2.22 2.20 -6.49
N ILE A 176 -1.62 1.04 -6.74
CA ILE A 176 -1.00 0.18 -5.75
C ILE A 176 0.51 0.27 -6.00
N SER A 177 1.27 0.74 -5.01
CA SER A 177 2.72 0.92 -5.13
C SER A 177 3.43 0.17 -4.03
N GLY A 178 4.41 -0.64 -4.40
CA GLY A 178 5.26 -1.35 -3.46
C GLY A 178 6.73 -0.98 -3.62
N SER A 179 7.49 -0.97 -2.53
CA SER A 179 8.94 -0.86 -2.54
C SER A 179 9.60 -1.87 -1.60
N ALA A 180 10.71 -2.44 -2.03
CA ALA A 180 11.47 -3.46 -1.29
C ALA A 180 12.95 -3.11 -1.26
N PRO A 181 13.67 -3.45 -0.17
CA PRO A 181 15.07 -3.10 0.02
C PRO A 181 16.06 -4.05 -0.69
N ASP A 182 15.61 -5.21 -1.11
CA ASP A 182 16.41 -6.24 -1.75
C ASP A 182 15.62 -6.95 -2.88
N GLU A 183 16.32 -7.73 -3.70
CA GLU A 183 15.76 -8.37 -4.89
C GLU A 183 14.74 -9.47 -4.54
N GLU A 184 15.05 -10.30 -3.57
CA GLU A 184 14.19 -11.42 -3.15
C GLU A 184 12.83 -10.88 -2.63
N THR A 185 12.89 -9.89 -1.73
CA THR A 185 11.69 -9.20 -1.24
C THR A 185 10.99 -8.45 -2.38
N GLY A 186 11.75 -7.93 -3.35
CA GLY A 186 11.23 -7.27 -4.54
C GLY A 186 10.38 -8.19 -5.41
N GLU A 187 10.85 -9.41 -5.69
CA GLU A 187 10.10 -10.40 -6.46
C GLU A 187 8.80 -10.81 -5.74
N LEU A 188 8.89 -11.08 -4.43
CA LEU A 188 7.71 -11.37 -3.61
C LEU A 188 6.72 -10.20 -3.63
N LEU A 189 7.22 -8.97 -3.49
CA LEU A 189 6.40 -7.77 -3.52
C LEU A 189 5.68 -7.58 -4.87
N GLY A 190 6.36 -7.88 -5.98
CA GLY A 190 5.73 -7.84 -7.31
C GLY A 190 4.52 -8.77 -7.42
N ASN A 191 4.63 -9.97 -6.84
CA ASN A 191 3.52 -10.92 -6.76
C ASN A 191 2.40 -10.41 -5.84
N ILE A 192 2.74 -9.82 -4.69
CA ILE A 192 1.76 -9.22 -3.75
C ILE A 192 1.00 -8.09 -4.43
N VAL A 193 1.69 -7.16 -5.10
CA VAL A 193 1.06 -6.05 -5.84
C VAL A 193 0.05 -6.58 -6.87
N LYS A 194 0.43 -7.62 -7.64
CA LYS A 194 -0.48 -8.25 -8.61
C LYS A 194 -1.66 -8.95 -7.93
N ARG A 195 -1.46 -9.65 -6.81
CA ARG A 195 -2.55 -10.31 -6.04
C ARG A 195 -3.53 -9.28 -5.51
N VAL A 196 -3.05 -8.19 -4.91
CA VAL A 196 -3.92 -7.08 -4.45
C VAL A 196 -4.69 -6.50 -5.63
N ALA A 197 -4.02 -6.20 -6.76
CA ALA A 197 -4.66 -5.68 -7.96
C ALA A 197 -5.76 -6.61 -8.49
N ASN A 198 -5.48 -7.92 -8.54
CA ASN A 198 -6.43 -8.93 -9.01
C ASN A 198 -7.65 -9.10 -8.08
N SER A 199 -7.51 -8.74 -6.80
CA SER A 199 -8.58 -8.85 -5.80
C SER A 199 -9.53 -7.64 -5.80
N VAL A 200 -9.16 -6.54 -6.46
CA VAL A 200 -9.95 -5.31 -6.47
C VAL A 200 -11.31 -5.55 -7.11
N GLN A 201 -12.33 -5.13 -6.41
CA GLN A 201 -13.70 -5.06 -6.90
C GLN A 201 -14.19 -3.64 -6.70
N ALA A 202 -14.70 -3.02 -7.74
CA ALA A 202 -15.26 -1.68 -7.71
C ALA A 202 -16.69 -1.73 -8.27
N HIS A 203 -17.57 -0.96 -7.66
CA HIS A 203 -18.99 -0.90 -7.96
C HIS A 203 -19.38 0.55 -8.34
N PRO A 204 -18.93 1.04 -9.52
CA PRO A 204 -19.20 2.41 -9.95
C PRO A 204 -20.69 2.73 -10.09
N GLU A 205 -21.54 1.71 -10.27
CA GLU A 205 -22.98 1.81 -10.26
C GLU A 205 -23.56 2.35 -8.95
N THR A 206 -22.80 2.26 -7.85
CA THR A 206 -23.20 2.79 -6.54
C THR A 206 -22.83 4.27 -6.37
N LEU A 207 -22.33 4.93 -7.41
CA LEU A 207 -21.96 6.34 -7.37
C LEU A 207 -23.18 7.22 -7.05
N GLY A 208 -23.09 7.97 -5.96
CA GLY A 208 -24.15 8.87 -5.52
C GLY A 208 -25.13 8.27 -4.53
N GLU A 209 -25.01 6.98 -4.19
CA GLU A 209 -25.71 6.44 -3.04
C GLU A 209 -25.10 7.03 -1.76
N THR A 210 -25.98 7.59 -0.90
CA THR A 210 -25.59 8.08 0.41
C THR A 210 -25.41 6.87 1.34
N PHE A 211 -24.20 6.44 1.54
CA PHE A 211 -23.87 5.44 2.55
C PHE A 211 -23.69 6.15 3.90
N GLU A 212 -24.81 6.63 4.48
CA GLU A 212 -24.81 7.17 5.85
C GLU A 212 -24.39 6.06 6.82
N GLY A 213 -23.26 6.25 7.47
CA GLY A 213 -22.76 5.33 8.49
C GLY A 213 -21.81 4.23 7.99
N LEU A 214 -21.58 4.09 6.69
CA LEU A 214 -20.47 3.31 6.16
C LEU A 214 -19.23 4.20 6.09
N ASP A 215 -18.46 4.23 7.16
CA ASP A 215 -17.03 4.44 7.02
C ASP A 215 -16.54 3.24 6.21
N LEU A 216 -16.51 3.40 4.86
CA LEU A 216 -16.23 2.38 3.84
C LEU A 216 -14.89 1.66 4.07
N LEU A 217 -14.23 2.02 5.14
CA LEU A 217 -12.92 1.60 5.56
C LEU A 217 -12.95 1.12 7.01
N ASP A 218 -14.13 0.79 7.51
CA ASP A 218 -14.25 0.05 8.77
C ASP A 218 -13.37 -1.21 8.65
N SER A 219 -12.64 -1.49 9.73
CA SER A 219 -11.78 -2.68 9.85
C SER A 219 -12.49 -3.99 9.48
N ASN A 220 -13.82 -4.04 9.58
CA ASN A 220 -14.65 -5.19 9.19
C ASN A 220 -14.75 -5.39 7.67
N PHE A 221 -14.68 -4.33 6.86
CA PHE A 221 -14.70 -4.47 5.40
C PHE A 221 -13.42 -5.13 4.86
N PHE A 222 -12.28 -4.90 5.53
CA PHE A 222 -11.03 -5.55 5.24
C PHE A 222 -10.87 -6.90 5.96
N ALA A 223 -11.59 -7.17 7.05
CA ALA A 223 -11.55 -8.45 7.76
C ALA A 223 -12.18 -9.59 6.95
N GLY A 224 -13.29 -9.34 6.27
CA GLY A 224 -13.89 -10.31 5.36
C GLY A 224 -13.01 -10.68 4.16
N SER A 225 -12.07 -9.81 3.78
CA SER A 225 -11.07 -10.09 2.75
C SER A 225 -9.91 -10.95 3.27
N GLN A 226 -9.70 -11.03 4.58
CA GLN A 226 -8.64 -11.83 5.20
C GLN A 226 -8.98 -13.32 5.19
N GLU A 227 -10.24 -13.68 5.41
CA GLU A 227 -10.69 -15.08 5.36
C GLU A 227 -10.59 -15.68 3.95
N ALA A 228 -10.89 -14.89 2.93
CA ALA A 228 -10.80 -15.32 1.54
C ALA A 228 -9.37 -15.63 1.04
N LEU A 229 -8.35 -15.12 1.71
CA LEU A 229 -6.94 -15.41 1.36
C LEU A 229 -6.43 -16.70 2.04
N GLN A 230 -7.02 -17.13 3.15
CA GLN A 230 -6.66 -18.37 3.85
C GLN A 230 -7.24 -19.62 3.18
N GLU A 231 -8.33 -19.48 2.43
CA GLU A 231 -8.96 -20.62 1.71
C GLU A 231 -8.30 -20.94 0.36
N GLN A 232 -7.26 -20.19 -0.07
CA GLN A 232 -6.57 -20.36 -1.36
C GLN A 232 -5.12 -20.87 -1.23
N GLU A 233 -4.67 -21.28 -0.05
CA GLU A 233 -3.45 -22.06 0.16
C GLU A 233 -3.82 -23.55 0.23
#